data_0d74af65a92829a4cea31d96a8b73cd9
#
_entry.id   0d74af65a92829a4cea31d96a8b73cd9
#
_cell.length_a   1.000
_cell.length_b   1.000
_cell.length_c   1.000
_cell.angle_alpha   90.00
_cell.angle_beta   90.00
_cell.angle_gamma   90.00
#
_symmetry.space_group_name_H-M   'P 1'
#
loop_
_entity.id
_entity.type
_entity.pdbx_description
1 polymer ?
#
loop_
_entity_poly.entity_id
_entity_poly.type
_entity_poly.pdbx_seq_one_letter_code
_entity_poly.pdbx_strand_id
1 'polypeptide(L)'
;MGAQLAHPEAQVACITGEASIQMCIQELSTCKQFHLPVKIINLNNRYMGMVRQWQEFFYGNRYAESYMDALPDFVKLAESYGHIGLQIEKPSEVTDALKEAFSEKNKERLVFLDFLTDQTENVYPMVPNGKGLSQMILSEDL
;
A
#
# COMPACT_ATOMS: atom_id res chain seq x y z
N MET A 1 -7.02 12.15 -0.28
CA MET A 1 -7.73 13.29 0.40
C MET A 1 -8.53 14.13 -0.59
N GLY A 2 -7.94 14.73 -1.62
CA GLY A 2 -8.66 15.56 -2.59
C GLY A 2 -9.89 14.88 -3.21
N ALA A 3 -9.78 13.62 -3.59
CA ALA A 3 -10.91 12.85 -4.10
C ALA A 3 -12.07 12.74 -3.08
N GLN A 4 -11.76 12.54 -1.80
CA GLN A 4 -12.78 12.45 -0.75
C GLN A 4 -13.46 13.81 -0.50
N LEU A 5 -12.70 14.90 -0.60
CA LEU A 5 -13.28 16.25 -0.50
C LEU A 5 -14.19 16.57 -1.69
N ALA A 6 -13.79 16.17 -2.89
CA ALA A 6 -14.58 16.38 -4.10
C ALA A 6 -15.84 15.48 -4.17
N HIS A 7 -15.79 14.33 -3.52
CA HIS A 7 -16.86 13.33 -3.51
C HIS A 7 -17.13 12.85 -2.07
N PRO A 8 -17.76 13.68 -1.22
CA PRO A 8 -17.93 13.39 0.20
C PRO A 8 -18.76 12.13 0.48
N GLU A 9 -19.71 11.81 -0.41
CA GLU A 9 -20.57 10.62 -0.27
C GLU A 9 -19.94 9.33 -0.82
N ALA A 10 -18.81 9.43 -1.52
CA ALA A 10 -18.14 8.26 -2.07
C ALA A 10 -17.24 7.58 -1.04
N GLN A 11 -17.12 6.27 -1.12
CA GLN A 11 -16.08 5.53 -0.42
C GLN A 11 -14.80 5.59 -1.25
N VAL A 12 -13.77 6.20 -0.70
CA VAL A 12 -12.47 6.38 -1.36
C VAL A 12 -11.45 5.43 -0.75
N ALA A 13 -10.84 4.59 -1.59
CA ALA A 13 -9.70 3.76 -1.23
C ALA A 13 -8.41 4.36 -1.78
N CYS A 14 -7.36 4.37 -0.96
CA CYS A 14 -6.00 4.72 -1.34
C CYS A 14 -5.12 3.47 -1.24
N ILE A 15 -4.70 2.94 -2.37
CA ILE A 15 -3.76 1.80 -2.41
C ILE A 15 -2.34 2.37 -2.44
N THR A 16 -1.50 1.90 -1.55
CA THR A 16 -0.13 2.41 -1.36
C THR A 16 0.82 1.30 -0.91
N GLY A 17 2.10 1.58 -0.86
CA GLY A 17 3.11 0.73 -0.22
C GLY A 17 3.71 1.42 1.00
N GLU A 18 4.39 0.66 1.85
CA GLU A 18 4.92 1.12 3.14
C GLU A 18 5.96 2.23 3.02
N ALA A 19 6.76 2.24 1.95
CA ALA A 19 7.69 3.33 1.69
C ALA A 19 6.96 4.60 1.26
N SER A 20 5.96 4.45 0.38
CA SER A 20 5.24 5.57 -0.21
C SER A 20 4.38 6.30 0.82
N ILE A 21 3.68 5.57 1.69
CA ILE A 21 2.82 6.18 2.71
C ILE A 21 3.63 7.00 3.72
N GLN A 22 4.86 6.60 4.02
CA GLN A 22 5.72 7.33 4.95
C GLN A 22 6.11 8.72 4.44
N MET A 23 6.10 8.95 3.12
CA MET A 23 6.41 10.26 2.53
C MET A 23 5.33 11.31 2.82
N CYS A 24 4.13 10.88 3.17
CA CYS A 24 2.99 11.79 3.46
C CYS A 24 2.19 11.37 4.69
N ILE A 25 2.84 10.70 5.64
CA ILE A 25 2.20 10.13 6.83
C ILE A 25 1.56 11.19 7.72
N GLN A 26 2.10 12.42 7.72
CA GLN A 26 1.54 13.56 8.45
C GLN A 26 0.12 13.90 8.01
N GLU A 27 -0.29 13.50 6.81
CA GLU A 27 -1.63 13.76 6.29
C GLU A 27 -2.72 12.93 6.97
N LEU A 28 -2.35 11.95 7.77
CA LEU A 28 -3.27 11.29 8.69
C LEU A 28 -3.87 12.29 9.69
N SER A 29 -3.10 13.31 10.11
CA SER A 29 -3.59 14.41 10.92
C SER A 29 -4.62 15.26 10.17
N THR A 30 -4.36 15.57 8.91
CA THR A 30 -5.29 16.29 8.03
C THR A 30 -6.59 15.50 7.84
N CYS A 31 -6.49 14.21 7.60
CA CYS A 31 -7.67 13.35 7.49
C CYS A 31 -8.49 13.33 8.77
N LYS A 32 -7.83 13.35 9.95
CA LYS A 32 -8.51 13.40 11.24
C LYS A 32 -9.23 14.73 11.44
N GLN A 33 -8.55 15.83 11.16
CA GLN A 33 -9.07 17.18 11.36
C GLN A 33 -10.30 17.47 10.49
N PHE A 34 -10.28 17.00 9.25
CA PHE A 34 -11.35 17.26 8.27
C PHE A 34 -12.32 16.09 8.10
N HIS A 35 -12.27 15.08 8.98
CA HIS A 35 -13.18 13.93 8.97
C HIS A 35 -13.22 13.20 7.62
N LEU A 36 -12.05 12.97 7.02
CA LEU A 36 -11.95 12.29 5.72
C LEU A 36 -11.87 10.77 5.90
N PRO A 37 -12.93 10.00 5.56
CA PRO A 37 -13.00 8.57 5.87
C PRO A 37 -12.33 7.68 4.80
N VAL A 38 -11.15 8.08 4.35
CA VAL A 38 -10.39 7.32 3.36
C VAL A 38 -10.01 5.94 3.90
N LYS A 39 -10.13 4.89 3.08
CA LYS A 39 -9.61 3.55 3.39
C LYS A 39 -8.22 3.44 2.81
N ILE A 40 -7.20 3.33 3.66
CA ILE A 40 -5.81 3.18 3.23
C ILE A 40 -5.50 1.69 3.19
N ILE A 41 -5.16 1.20 2.01
CA ILE A 41 -4.76 -0.19 1.76
C ILE A 41 -3.25 -0.17 1.52
N ASN A 42 -2.48 -0.48 2.56
CA ASN A 42 -1.03 -0.53 2.52
C ASN A 42 -0.57 -1.94 2.18
N LEU A 43 0.12 -2.09 1.06
CA LEU A 43 0.73 -3.35 0.62
C LEU A 43 2.18 -3.38 1.09
N ASN A 44 2.41 -4.06 2.20
CA ASN A 44 3.67 -4.04 2.95
C ASN A 44 4.49 -5.29 2.64
N ASN A 45 5.41 -5.18 1.70
CA ASN A 45 6.38 -6.23 1.38
C ASN A 45 7.78 -5.96 1.99
N ARG A 46 7.93 -4.88 2.74
CA ARG A 46 9.19 -4.41 3.34
C ARG A 46 10.26 -4.05 2.31
N TYR A 47 9.87 -3.77 1.09
CA TYR A 47 10.77 -3.36 0.03
C TYR A 47 10.26 -2.12 -0.70
N MET A 48 11.16 -1.31 -1.18
CA MET A 48 10.86 -0.46 -2.33
C MET A 48 10.75 -1.38 -3.55
N GLY A 49 9.55 -1.96 -3.73
CA GLY A 49 9.32 -3.12 -4.60
C GLY A 49 9.78 -2.93 -6.03
N MET A 50 9.48 -1.79 -6.65
CA MET A 50 9.92 -1.51 -8.02
C MET A 50 11.45 -1.36 -8.11
N VAL A 51 12.11 -0.78 -7.11
CA VAL A 51 13.58 -0.68 -7.05
C VAL A 51 14.18 -2.08 -6.95
N ARG A 52 13.64 -2.94 -6.07
CA ARG A 52 14.05 -4.33 -5.95
C ARG A 52 13.89 -5.08 -7.28
N GLN A 53 12.74 -4.96 -7.95
CA GLN A 53 12.47 -5.62 -9.23
C GLN A 53 13.48 -5.22 -10.30
N TRP A 54 13.87 -3.95 -10.38
CA TRP A 54 14.91 -3.49 -11.29
C TRP A 54 16.27 -4.07 -10.95
N GLN A 55 16.62 -4.15 -9.67
CA GLN A 55 17.85 -4.78 -9.22
C GLN A 55 17.91 -6.26 -9.57
N GLU A 56 16.77 -6.94 -9.49
CA GLU A 56 16.63 -8.33 -9.90
C GLU A 56 16.83 -8.50 -11.42
N PHE A 57 16.04 -7.79 -12.23
CA PHE A 57 16.01 -8.02 -13.67
C PHE A 57 17.21 -7.47 -14.43
N PHE A 58 17.74 -6.33 -14.02
CA PHE A 58 18.71 -5.59 -14.81
C PHE A 58 20.08 -5.44 -14.14
N TYR A 59 20.20 -5.76 -12.86
CA TYR A 59 21.43 -5.57 -12.11
C TYR A 59 21.97 -6.84 -11.47
N GLY A 60 21.58 -8.01 -11.98
CA GLY A 60 22.12 -9.31 -11.57
C GLY A 60 21.91 -9.62 -10.09
N ASN A 61 20.71 -9.34 -9.58
CA ASN A 61 20.31 -9.57 -8.18
C ASN A 61 21.21 -8.83 -7.15
N ARG A 62 21.82 -7.72 -7.54
CA ARG A 62 22.61 -6.89 -6.64
C ARG A 62 21.71 -5.93 -5.90
N TYR A 63 21.03 -6.45 -4.87
CA TYR A 63 20.15 -5.67 -4.00
C TYR A 63 20.95 -4.71 -3.12
N ALA A 64 20.58 -3.43 -3.16
CA ALA A 64 21.22 -2.40 -2.35
C ALA A 64 20.16 -1.36 -1.95
N GLU A 65 20.06 -1.11 -0.64
CA GLU A 65 19.20 -0.08 -0.02
C GLU A 65 17.73 -0.11 -0.46
N SER A 66 17.22 -1.28 -0.88
CA SER A 66 15.82 -1.47 -1.28
C SER A 66 14.97 -2.16 -0.21
N TYR A 67 15.60 -2.82 0.76
CA TYR A 67 14.93 -3.45 1.90
C TYR A 67 14.78 -2.47 3.06
N MET A 68 13.64 -2.51 3.72
CA MET A 68 13.32 -1.69 4.89
C MET A 68 13.14 -2.57 6.11
N ASP A 69 14.17 -2.69 6.94
CA ASP A 69 14.16 -3.49 8.17
C ASP A 69 13.53 -2.73 9.36
N ALA A 70 13.58 -1.41 9.34
CA ALA A 70 13.11 -0.53 10.41
C ALA A 70 11.79 0.19 10.05
N LEU A 71 10.71 -0.58 9.84
CA LEU A 71 9.39 -0.01 9.60
C LEU A 71 8.65 0.29 10.91
N PRO A 72 7.80 1.32 10.94
CA PRO A 72 6.90 1.54 12.04
C PRO A 72 5.82 0.44 12.12
N ASP A 73 5.27 0.24 13.30
CA ASP A 73 4.03 -0.49 13.47
C ASP A 73 2.89 0.40 12.93
N PHE A 74 2.41 0.10 11.73
CA PHE A 74 1.42 0.91 11.04
C PHE A 74 0.05 0.91 11.72
N VAL A 75 -0.28 -0.14 12.47
CA VAL A 75 -1.51 -0.20 13.27
C VAL A 75 -1.45 0.83 14.39
N LYS A 76 -0.40 0.78 15.21
CA LYS A 76 -0.19 1.76 16.29
C LYS A 76 -0.03 3.17 15.77
N LEU A 77 0.60 3.32 14.61
CA LEU A 77 0.73 4.61 13.95
C LEU A 77 -0.64 5.19 13.60
N ALA A 78 -1.51 4.42 12.93
CA ALA A 78 -2.87 4.86 12.61
C ALA A 78 -3.66 5.20 13.89
N GLU A 79 -3.56 4.38 14.92
CA GLU A 79 -4.22 4.59 16.22
C GLU A 79 -3.72 5.86 16.90
N SER A 80 -2.43 6.17 16.81
CA SER A 80 -1.86 7.40 17.39
C SER A 80 -2.44 8.69 16.78
N TYR A 81 -2.87 8.62 15.51
CA TYR A 81 -3.60 9.69 14.83
C TYR A 81 -5.12 9.64 15.08
N GLY A 82 -5.60 8.67 15.89
CA GLY A 82 -7.01 8.49 16.21
C GLY A 82 -7.83 7.82 15.12
N HIS A 83 -7.19 7.03 14.29
CA HIS A 83 -7.80 6.21 13.24
C HIS A 83 -7.91 4.74 13.64
N ILE A 84 -8.50 3.91 12.80
CA ILE A 84 -8.52 2.46 12.97
C ILE A 84 -7.34 1.87 12.22
N GLY A 85 -6.55 1.01 12.88
CA GLY A 85 -5.50 0.21 12.25
C GLY A 85 -5.88 -1.26 12.27
N LEU A 86 -5.65 -1.96 11.16
CA LEU A 86 -5.81 -3.41 11.03
C LEU A 86 -4.58 -3.97 10.32
N GLN A 87 -3.99 -5.03 10.87
CA GLN A 87 -2.94 -5.79 10.20
C GLN A 87 -3.52 -7.10 9.67
N ILE A 88 -3.16 -7.45 8.44
CA ILE A 88 -3.61 -8.63 7.74
C ILE A 88 -2.39 -9.44 7.30
N GLU A 89 -2.25 -10.64 7.86
CA GLU A 89 -1.08 -11.50 7.64
C GLU A 89 -1.38 -12.70 6.74
N LYS A 90 -2.67 -13.08 6.63
CA LYS A 90 -3.08 -14.28 5.92
C LYS A 90 -4.12 -13.99 4.84
N PRO A 91 -4.06 -14.68 3.70
CA PRO A 91 -5.07 -14.52 2.64
C PRO A 91 -6.51 -14.76 3.12
N SER A 92 -6.71 -15.65 4.10
CA SER A 92 -8.03 -15.93 4.68
C SER A 92 -8.66 -14.75 5.43
N GLU A 93 -7.86 -13.80 5.88
CA GLU A 93 -8.30 -12.63 6.66
C GLU A 93 -8.72 -11.45 5.77
N VAL A 94 -8.29 -11.44 4.50
CA VAL A 94 -8.47 -10.32 3.56
C VAL A 94 -9.93 -9.91 3.40
N THR A 95 -10.80 -10.88 3.15
CA THR A 95 -12.22 -10.62 2.89
C THR A 95 -12.90 -9.98 4.10
N ASP A 96 -12.63 -10.46 5.29
CA ASP A 96 -13.26 -9.97 6.51
C ASP A 96 -12.69 -8.59 6.90
N ALA A 97 -11.39 -8.37 6.74
CA ALA A 97 -10.78 -7.07 6.96
C ALA A 97 -11.34 -6.00 6.02
N LEU A 98 -11.52 -6.32 4.73
CA LEU A 98 -12.14 -5.41 3.78
C LEU A 98 -13.61 -5.14 4.13
N LYS A 99 -14.39 -6.17 4.46
CA LYS A 99 -15.79 -5.98 4.90
C LYS A 99 -15.89 -5.10 6.14
N GLU A 100 -15.00 -5.28 7.12
CA GLU A 100 -14.96 -4.42 8.32
C GLU A 100 -14.60 -2.98 7.95
N ALA A 101 -13.58 -2.78 7.13
CA ALA A 101 -13.14 -1.43 6.73
C ALA A 101 -14.22 -0.66 5.99
N PHE A 102 -14.97 -1.32 5.10
CA PHE A 102 -16.02 -0.71 4.29
C PHE A 102 -17.44 -0.86 4.86
N SER A 103 -17.55 -1.34 6.10
CA SER A 103 -18.85 -1.50 6.78
C SER A 103 -19.50 -0.14 7.09
N GLU A 104 -20.83 -0.14 7.26
CA GLU A 104 -21.58 1.06 7.70
C GLU A 104 -21.06 1.60 9.05
N LYS A 105 -20.59 0.74 9.96
CA LYS A 105 -19.97 1.11 11.23
C LYS A 105 -18.74 2.00 11.06
N ASN A 106 -17.97 1.78 9.98
CA ASN A 106 -16.72 2.47 9.70
C ASN A 106 -16.84 3.46 8.52
N LYS A 107 -18.05 3.72 8.03
CA LYS A 107 -18.30 4.58 6.87
C LYS A 107 -17.65 5.97 7.01
N GLU A 108 -17.82 6.58 8.18
CA GLU A 108 -17.31 7.92 8.52
C GLU A 108 -15.90 7.91 9.14
N ARG A 109 -15.18 6.78 9.07
CA ARG A 109 -13.89 6.62 9.73
C ARG A 109 -12.80 6.27 8.72
N LEU A 110 -11.62 6.87 8.87
CA LEU A 110 -10.44 6.38 8.20
C LEU A 110 -10.03 5.04 8.82
N VAL A 111 -9.84 4.04 7.95
CA VAL A 111 -9.31 2.72 8.32
C VAL A 111 -8.01 2.49 7.55
N PHE A 112 -6.95 2.20 8.27
CA PHE A 112 -5.65 1.85 7.73
C PHE A 112 -5.49 0.33 7.79
N LEU A 113 -5.38 -0.31 6.64
CA LEU A 113 -5.17 -1.75 6.51
C LEU A 113 -3.72 -2.01 6.07
N ASP A 114 -2.94 -2.64 6.94
CA ASP A 114 -1.56 -3.05 6.65
C ASP A 114 -1.55 -4.52 6.24
N PHE A 115 -1.49 -4.77 4.94
CA PHE A 115 -1.40 -6.11 4.37
C PHE A 115 0.05 -6.54 4.25
N LEU A 116 0.46 -7.54 5.02
CA LEU A 116 1.77 -8.16 4.85
C LEU A 116 1.74 -9.03 3.59
N THR A 117 2.51 -8.63 2.60
CA THR A 117 2.56 -9.28 1.29
C THR A 117 3.88 -10.01 1.06
N ASP A 118 3.94 -10.85 0.04
CA ASP A 118 5.17 -11.53 -0.34
C ASP A 118 6.26 -10.52 -0.72
N GLN A 119 7.48 -10.77 -0.25
CA GLN A 119 8.62 -9.88 -0.42
C GLN A 119 9.25 -9.96 -1.81
N THR A 120 9.02 -11.05 -2.50
CA THR A 120 9.71 -11.40 -3.75
C THR A 120 8.81 -11.26 -4.97
N GLU A 121 7.51 -11.08 -4.78
CA GLU A 121 6.56 -10.95 -5.88
C GLU A 121 6.84 -9.70 -6.72
N ASN A 122 6.95 -9.90 -8.01
CA ASN A 122 7.22 -8.86 -9.00
C ASN A 122 5.93 -8.41 -9.71
N VAL A 123 5.96 -7.21 -10.28
CA VAL A 123 4.82 -6.63 -11.00
C VAL A 123 4.93 -6.96 -12.49
N TYR A 124 3.94 -7.62 -13.04
CA TYR A 124 3.81 -7.97 -14.45
C TYR A 124 2.47 -7.50 -15.04
N PRO A 125 2.44 -7.19 -16.34
CA PRO A 125 3.55 -7.10 -17.27
C PRO A 125 4.44 -5.88 -17.01
N MET A 126 5.72 -5.96 -17.37
CA MET A 126 6.67 -4.84 -17.24
C MET A 126 7.31 -4.53 -18.59
N VAL A 127 7.30 -3.26 -19.00
CA VAL A 127 8.03 -2.80 -20.18
C VAL A 127 9.44 -2.36 -19.75
N PRO A 128 10.52 -3.06 -20.21
CA PRO A 128 11.88 -2.65 -19.90
C PRO A 128 12.21 -1.30 -20.52
N ASN A 129 13.15 -0.57 -19.91
CA ASN A 129 13.59 0.71 -20.43
C ASN A 129 14.14 0.58 -21.87
N GLY A 130 13.72 1.46 -22.75
CA GLY A 130 14.12 1.47 -24.16
C GLY A 130 13.43 0.40 -25.03
N LYS A 131 12.42 -0.31 -24.50
CA LYS A 131 11.63 -1.31 -25.23
C LYS A 131 10.24 -0.81 -25.54
N GLY A 132 9.59 -1.44 -26.52
CA GLY A 132 8.19 -1.20 -26.85
C GLY A 132 7.23 -2.13 -26.11
N LEU A 133 5.92 -1.86 -26.20
CA LEU A 133 4.88 -2.68 -25.56
C LEU A 133 4.90 -4.14 -26.00
N SER A 134 5.30 -4.41 -27.26
CA SER A 134 5.45 -5.80 -27.76
C SER A 134 6.66 -6.56 -27.22
N GLN A 135 7.48 -5.91 -26.39
CA GLN A 135 8.68 -6.46 -25.77
C GLN A 135 8.60 -6.44 -24.23
N MET A 136 7.37 -6.42 -23.70
CA MET A 136 7.17 -6.47 -22.26
C MET A 136 7.56 -7.84 -21.70
N ILE A 137 8.03 -7.83 -20.47
CA ILE A 137 8.31 -9.04 -19.69
C ILE A 137 6.99 -9.52 -19.08
N LEU A 138 6.67 -10.77 -19.26
CA LEU A 138 5.53 -11.45 -18.67
C LEU A 138 5.99 -12.39 -17.55
N SER A 139 5.08 -12.76 -16.66
CA SER A 139 5.40 -13.69 -15.56
C SER A 139 5.83 -15.09 -16.04
N GLU A 140 5.42 -15.46 -17.24
CA GLU A 140 5.74 -16.74 -17.90
C GLU A 140 7.09 -16.74 -18.64
N ASP A 141 7.76 -15.59 -18.74
CA ASP A 141 9.06 -15.43 -19.40
C ASP A 141 10.25 -15.70 -18.47
N LEU A 142 10.01 -16.02 -17.21
CA LEU A 142 11.01 -16.22 -16.13
C LEU A 142 10.95 -17.68 -15.56
#